data_a86d92e5e44aa32d3a8fcab141a6fff2
#
_entry.id   a86d92e5e44aa32d3a8fcab141a6fff2
#
_cell.length_a   1.000
_cell.length_b   1.000
_cell.length_c   1.000
_cell.angle_alpha   90.00
_cell.angle_beta   90.00
_cell.angle_gamma   90.00
#
_symmetry.space_group_name_H-M   'P 1'
#
loop_
_entity.id
_entity.type
_entity.pdbx_description
1 polymer ?
#
loop_
_entity_poly.entity_id
_entity_poly.type
_entity_poly.pdbx_seq_one_letter_code
_entity_poly.pdbx_strand_id
1 'polypeptide(L)'
;MRFFKENNSLCFRHQYETMMVTPWGKNALRVRATKYPQFTQHDWALEEAVPDTSAEVSIEINADNTASIQNGRLSLKIDASGILTYYRDGKKFLKEYHRDYDQPSCPESRCLRIRGREYKAIIGGDYTLKVRFESNNGEKIYGMGQYQQEY
;
A
#
# COMPACT_ATOMS: atom_id res chain seq x y z
N MET A 1 -14.98 -8.82 8.51
CA MET A 1 -14.52 -8.97 7.12
C MET A 1 -13.39 -7.95 6.91
N ARG A 2 -12.21 -8.38 6.48
CA ARG A 2 -11.05 -7.49 6.34
C ARG A 2 -11.06 -6.74 5.00
N PHE A 3 -11.59 -7.39 3.96
CA PHE A 3 -11.70 -6.84 2.61
C PHE A 3 -13.14 -6.53 2.27
N PHE A 4 -13.35 -5.43 1.57
CA PHE A 4 -14.65 -5.06 1.01
C PHE A 4 -14.46 -4.16 -0.22
N LYS A 5 -15.51 -4.08 -1.04
CA LYS A 5 -15.55 -3.18 -2.19
C LYS A 5 -16.33 -1.93 -1.79
N GLU A 6 -15.80 -0.78 -2.14
CA GLU A 6 -16.49 0.50 -1.99
C GLU A 6 -16.36 1.27 -3.31
N ASN A 7 -17.49 1.52 -3.96
CA ASN A 7 -17.52 2.00 -5.34
C ASN A 7 -16.63 1.11 -6.23
N ASN A 8 -15.66 1.70 -6.94
CA ASN A 8 -14.71 0.98 -7.80
C ASN A 8 -13.35 0.76 -7.11
N SER A 9 -13.32 0.70 -5.77
CA SER A 9 -12.11 0.58 -4.97
C SER A 9 -12.10 -0.70 -4.16
N LEU A 10 -10.93 -1.28 -3.99
CA LEU A 10 -10.67 -2.36 -3.05
C LEU A 10 -10.26 -1.77 -1.71
N CYS A 11 -11.01 -2.08 -0.66
CA CYS A 11 -10.73 -1.62 0.70
C CYS A 11 -10.27 -2.77 1.58
N PHE A 12 -9.31 -2.46 2.45
CA PHE A 12 -8.78 -3.36 3.47
C PHE A 12 -8.80 -2.66 4.83
N ARG A 13 -9.31 -3.34 5.85
CA ARG A 13 -9.33 -2.81 7.23
C ARG A 13 -8.79 -3.85 8.20
N HIS A 14 -7.74 -3.48 8.92
CA HIS A 14 -7.12 -4.35 9.93
C HIS A 14 -6.33 -3.54 10.97
N GLN A 15 -6.47 -3.88 12.25
CA GLN A 15 -5.70 -3.29 13.35
C GLN A 15 -5.65 -1.75 13.34
N TYR A 16 -6.81 -1.12 13.21
CA TYR A 16 -6.95 0.36 13.14
C TYR A 16 -6.32 1.00 11.88
N GLU A 17 -5.89 0.21 10.92
CA GLU A 17 -5.52 0.70 9.58
C GLU A 17 -6.69 0.51 8.63
N THR A 18 -6.99 1.56 7.88
CA THR A 18 -7.85 1.48 6.71
C THR A 18 -7.02 1.80 5.48
N MET A 19 -7.05 0.91 4.51
CA MET A 19 -6.38 1.09 3.22
C MET A 19 -7.43 1.04 2.11
N MET A 20 -7.24 1.89 1.12
CA MET A 20 -8.08 1.96 -0.07
C MET A 20 -7.19 1.96 -1.31
N VAL A 21 -7.49 1.06 -2.24
CA VAL A 21 -6.84 0.98 -3.54
C VAL A 21 -7.87 1.34 -4.61
N THR A 22 -7.65 2.46 -5.25
CA THR A 22 -8.56 3.03 -6.26
C THR A 22 -7.89 2.98 -7.63
N PRO A 23 -8.58 2.57 -8.70
CA PRO A 23 -8.07 2.71 -10.05
C PRO A 23 -7.82 4.18 -10.36
N TRP A 24 -6.70 4.47 -11.03
CA TRP A 24 -6.30 5.83 -11.37
C TRP A 24 -5.79 5.87 -12.81
N GLY A 25 -6.54 6.53 -13.68
CA GLY A 25 -6.24 6.50 -15.11
C GLY A 25 -6.25 5.08 -15.69
N LYS A 26 -5.59 4.89 -16.82
CA LYS A 26 -5.69 3.67 -17.63
C LYS A 26 -4.89 2.47 -17.08
N ASN A 27 -3.74 2.69 -16.45
CA ASN A 27 -2.83 1.64 -15.97
C ASN A 27 -2.16 2.05 -14.66
N ALA A 28 -2.89 2.67 -13.74
CA ALA A 28 -2.37 3.09 -12.45
C ALA A 28 -3.34 2.75 -11.33
N LEU A 29 -2.82 2.62 -10.14
CA LEU A 29 -3.56 2.38 -8.91
C LEU A 29 -3.10 3.41 -7.87
N ARG A 30 -4.06 4.07 -7.26
CA ARG A 30 -3.83 4.96 -6.14
C ARG A 30 -4.03 4.19 -4.85
N VAL A 31 -3.00 4.09 -4.01
CA VAL A 31 -3.07 3.47 -2.70
C VAL A 31 -3.04 4.54 -1.62
N ARG A 32 -4.05 4.53 -0.76
CA ARG A 32 -4.12 5.39 0.43
C ARG A 32 -4.25 4.51 1.67
N ALA A 33 -3.57 4.89 2.74
CA ALA A 33 -3.66 4.19 4.01
C ALA A 33 -3.72 5.22 5.16
N THR A 34 -4.56 4.94 6.15
CA THR A 34 -4.76 5.85 7.27
C THR A 34 -5.07 5.09 8.57
N LYS A 35 -4.76 5.70 9.70
CA LYS A 35 -5.22 5.31 11.04
C LYS A 35 -6.47 6.07 11.48
N TYR A 36 -6.85 7.10 10.74
CA TYR A 36 -8.07 7.86 11.02
C TYR A 36 -9.32 7.10 10.57
N PRO A 37 -10.48 7.41 11.13
CA PRO A 37 -11.76 6.82 10.72
C PRO A 37 -12.10 7.08 9.25
N GLN A 38 -11.62 8.19 8.70
CA GLN A 38 -11.88 8.63 7.33
C GLN A 38 -10.61 9.12 6.67
N PHE A 39 -10.54 8.99 5.35
CA PHE A 39 -9.51 9.62 4.55
C PHE A 39 -9.75 11.13 4.47
N THR A 40 -8.66 11.90 4.52
CA THR A 40 -8.73 13.33 4.23
C THR A 40 -9.16 13.54 2.79
N GLN A 41 -9.99 14.56 2.55
CA GLN A 41 -10.46 14.88 1.20
C GLN A 41 -9.51 15.79 0.42
N HIS A 42 -8.46 16.28 1.07
CA HIS A 42 -7.47 17.15 0.44
C HIS A 42 -6.39 16.35 -0.27
N ASP A 43 -6.31 16.46 -1.57
CA ASP A 43 -5.32 15.83 -2.43
C ASP A 43 -4.28 16.86 -2.90
N TRP A 44 -3.48 17.34 -1.99
CA TRP A 44 -2.52 18.44 -2.21
C TRP A 44 -1.36 18.07 -3.14
N ALA A 45 -1.12 16.77 -3.33
CA ALA A 45 -0.03 16.25 -4.16
C ALA A 45 -0.49 15.75 -5.54
N LEU A 46 -1.78 15.79 -5.81
CA LEU A 46 -2.34 15.36 -7.09
C LEU A 46 -2.97 16.57 -7.78
N GLU A 47 -2.55 16.85 -9.01
CA GLU A 47 -3.33 17.66 -9.92
C GLU A 47 -4.65 16.96 -10.20
N GLU A 48 -5.70 17.71 -10.49
CA GLU A 48 -7.02 17.19 -10.87
C GLU A 48 -6.92 16.43 -12.22
N ALA A 49 -6.23 15.31 -12.21
CA ALA A 49 -6.29 14.39 -13.32
C ALA A 49 -7.64 13.69 -13.26
N VAL A 50 -8.53 14.00 -14.16
CA VAL A 50 -9.72 13.19 -14.40
C VAL A 50 -9.23 11.81 -14.79
N PRO A 51 -9.47 10.77 -13.99
CA PRO A 51 -9.02 9.44 -14.34
C PRO A 51 -9.71 9.00 -15.63
N ASP A 52 -8.94 8.66 -16.65
CA ASP A 52 -9.47 7.91 -17.77
C ASP A 52 -9.84 6.51 -17.25
N THR A 53 -11.11 6.34 -16.94
CA THR A 53 -11.67 5.08 -16.40
C THR A 53 -12.04 4.10 -17.50
N SER A 54 -11.58 4.28 -18.71
CA SER A 54 -11.89 3.41 -19.87
C SER A 54 -11.28 2.01 -19.75
N ALA A 55 -10.35 1.79 -18.82
CA ALA A 55 -9.80 0.47 -18.57
C ALA A 55 -10.76 -0.39 -17.76
N GLU A 56 -10.86 -1.66 -18.13
CA GLU A 56 -11.62 -2.65 -17.38
C GLU A 56 -10.95 -2.85 -16.00
N VAL A 57 -11.73 -2.63 -14.96
CA VAL A 57 -11.29 -2.80 -13.57
C VAL A 57 -11.90 -4.07 -13.01
N SER A 58 -11.08 -4.98 -12.52
CA SER A 58 -11.53 -6.17 -11.82
C SER A 58 -11.06 -6.16 -10.36
N ILE A 59 -11.95 -6.59 -9.47
CA ILE A 59 -11.65 -6.72 -8.04
C ILE A 59 -12.10 -8.11 -7.59
N GLU A 60 -11.18 -8.86 -7.00
CA GLU A 60 -11.43 -10.18 -6.44
C GLU A 60 -11.13 -10.19 -4.95
N ILE A 61 -12.01 -10.82 -4.17
CA ILE A 61 -11.83 -11.04 -2.73
C ILE A 61 -12.02 -12.55 -2.50
N ASN A 62 -10.98 -13.18 -1.98
CA ASN A 62 -10.93 -14.62 -1.81
C ASN A 62 -11.28 -15.05 -0.37
N ALA A 63 -11.71 -16.30 -0.22
CA ALA A 63 -12.08 -16.89 1.07
C ALA A 63 -10.89 -17.06 2.02
N ASP A 64 -9.66 -17.12 1.49
CA ASP A 64 -8.40 -17.23 2.24
C ASP A 64 -7.90 -15.89 2.82
N ASN A 65 -8.74 -14.86 2.82
CA ASN A 65 -8.40 -13.49 3.21
C ASN A 65 -7.29 -12.86 2.37
N THR A 66 -7.26 -13.16 1.08
CA THR A 66 -6.47 -12.42 0.09
C THR A 66 -7.41 -11.65 -0.83
N ALA A 67 -6.90 -10.60 -1.47
CA ALA A 67 -7.66 -9.85 -2.44
C ALA A 67 -6.77 -9.30 -3.55
N SER A 68 -7.35 -8.99 -4.70
CA SER A 68 -6.66 -8.35 -5.81
C SER A 68 -7.52 -7.30 -6.48
N ILE A 69 -6.85 -6.32 -7.07
CA ILE A 69 -7.43 -5.34 -7.96
C ILE A 69 -6.55 -5.22 -9.20
N GLN A 70 -7.17 -5.18 -10.36
CA GLN A 70 -6.50 -4.94 -11.63
C GLN A 70 -7.11 -3.74 -12.32
N ASN A 71 -6.26 -2.90 -12.90
CA ASN A 71 -6.62 -1.77 -13.75
C ASN A 71 -5.72 -1.79 -15.00
N GLY A 72 -6.28 -2.27 -16.10
CA GLY A 72 -5.53 -2.50 -17.33
C GLY A 72 -4.36 -3.47 -17.12
N ARG A 73 -3.14 -3.02 -17.40
CA ARG A 73 -1.90 -3.83 -17.30
C ARG A 73 -1.35 -3.95 -15.87
N LEU A 74 -1.85 -3.13 -14.95
CA LEU A 74 -1.38 -3.10 -13.56
C LEU A 74 -2.33 -3.88 -12.66
N SER A 75 -1.78 -4.78 -11.85
CA SER A 75 -2.53 -5.44 -10.79
C SER A 75 -1.81 -5.37 -9.46
N LEU A 76 -2.58 -5.36 -8.39
CA LEU A 76 -2.11 -5.35 -7.02
C LEU A 76 -2.79 -6.49 -6.28
N LYS A 77 -2.00 -7.28 -5.56
CA LYS A 77 -2.48 -8.33 -4.66
C LYS A 77 -2.19 -7.93 -3.22
N ILE A 78 -3.13 -8.22 -2.35
CA ILE A 78 -3.02 -8.00 -0.90
C ILE A 78 -3.15 -9.35 -0.23
N ASP A 79 -2.14 -9.75 0.52
CA ASP A 79 -2.18 -11.00 1.26
C ASP A 79 -2.97 -10.90 2.58
N ALA A 80 -3.14 -12.02 3.27
CA ALA A 80 -3.88 -12.09 4.53
C ALA A 80 -3.28 -11.22 5.65
N SER A 81 -2.03 -10.84 5.55
CA SER A 81 -1.32 -9.92 6.46
C SER A 81 -1.45 -8.45 6.04
N GLY A 82 -2.04 -8.19 4.88
CA GLY A 82 -2.20 -6.84 4.34
C GLY A 82 -0.98 -6.32 3.58
N ILE A 83 -0.05 -7.19 3.18
CA ILE A 83 1.15 -6.83 2.42
C ILE A 83 0.79 -6.70 0.94
N LEU A 84 1.26 -5.62 0.33
CA LEU A 84 1.00 -5.29 -1.06
C LEU A 84 2.07 -5.87 -1.98
N THR A 85 1.62 -6.52 -3.06
CA THR A 85 2.49 -6.97 -4.15
C THR A 85 1.94 -6.47 -5.48
N TYR A 86 2.78 -5.78 -6.25
CA TYR A 86 2.41 -5.13 -7.49
C TYR A 86 2.94 -5.91 -8.69
N TYR A 87 2.10 -6.02 -9.71
CA TYR A 87 2.39 -6.74 -10.94
C TYR A 87 2.08 -5.86 -12.15
N ARG A 88 2.90 -5.94 -13.17
CA ARG A 88 2.67 -5.36 -14.48
C ARG A 88 2.74 -6.49 -15.52
N ASP A 89 1.67 -6.65 -16.30
CA ASP A 89 1.53 -7.76 -17.26
C ASP A 89 1.78 -9.14 -16.61
N GLY A 90 1.31 -9.33 -15.39
CA GLY A 90 1.49 -10.57 -14.63
C GLY A 90 2.89 -10.74 -13.98
N LYS A 91 3.85 -9.86 -14.29
CA LYS A 91 5.19 -9.93 -13.70
C LYS A 91 5.30 -9.05 -12.46
N LYS A 92 5.70 -9.64 -11.32
CA LYS A 92 5.98 -8.89 -10.08
C LYS A 92 7.12 -7.90 -10.33
N PHE A 93 6.93 -6.64 -9.93
CA PHE A 93 7.95 -5.61 -10.01
C PHE A 93 8.17 -4.84 -8.70
N LEU A 94 7.19 -4.86 -7.77
CA LEU A 94 7.31 -4.18 -6.50
C LEU A 94 6.56 -4.97 -5.44
N LYS A 95 7.11 -5.04 -4.22
CA LYS A 95 6.44 -5.65 -3.06
C LYS A 95 6.82 -4.91 -1.80
N GLU A 96 5.88 -4.74 -0.90
CA GLU A 96 6.18 -4.23 0.44
C GLU A 96 7.10 -5.21 1.18
N TYR A 97 8.13 -4.66 1.80
CA TYR A 97 9.05 -5.44 2.62
C TYR A 97 8.50 -5.57 4.04
N HIS A 98 8.34 -6.79 4.48
CA HIS A 98 8.06 -7.10 5.87
C HIS A 98 8.97 -8.25 6.33
N ARG A 99 9.27 -8.26 7.59
CA ARG A 99 9.94 -9.39 8.24
C ARG A 99 9.13 -9.74 9.48
N ASP A 100 8.56 -10.92 9.48
CA ASP A 100 7.89 -11.48 10.65
C ASP A 100 8.84 -12.48 11.28
N TYR A 101 9.34 -12.13 12.44
CA TYR A 101 10.19 -12.99 13.24
C TYR A 101 9.45 -13.24 14.55
N ASP A 102 8.53 -14.18 14.51
CA ASP A 102 7.75 -14.57 15.68
C ASP A 102 8.08 -16.02 16.00
N GLN A 103 9.06 -16.22 16.89
CA GLN A 103 9.30 -17.52 17.49
C GLN A 103 8.54 -17.58 18.81
N PRO A 104 7.50 -18.43 18.94
CA PRO A 104 6.72 -18.55 20.18
C PRO A 104 7.57 -18.89 21.40
N SER A 105 8.71 -19.58 21.18
CA SER A 105 9.69 -19.97 22.20
C SER A 105 10.61 -18.84 22.64
N CYS A 106 10.62 -17.69 21.94
CA CYS A 106 11.49 -16.56 22.22
C CYS A 106 10.76 -15.24 21.95
N PRO A 107 9.92 -14.76 22.91
CA PRO A 107 9.16 -13.53 22.75
C PRO A 107 10.02 -12.30 22.48
N GLU A 108 11.27 -12.30 22.92
CA GLU A 108 12.24 -11.22 22.73
C GLU A 108 12.59 -11.04 21.25
N SER A 109 12.43 -12.06 20.42
CA SER A 109 12.67 -11.99 18.98
C SER A 109 11.72 -11.02 18.25
N ARG A 110 10.64 -10.58 18.89
CA ARG A 110 9.69 -9.60 18.35
C ARG A 110 10.31 -8.25 18.02
N CYS A 111 11.43 -7.91 18.66
CA CYS A 111 12.19 -6.70 18.31
C CYS A 111 12.75 -6.74 16.87
N LEU A 112 12.87 -7.92 16.27
CA LEU A 112 13.32 -8.12 14.90
C LEU A 112 12.18 -8.05 13.86
N ARG A 113 10.93 -7.85 14.30
CA ARG A 113 9.78 -7.71 13.43
C ARG A 113 9.82 -6.37 12.71
N ILE A 114 9.73 -6.39 11.39
CA ILE A 114 9.65 -5.20 10.55
C ILE A 114 8.31 -5.23 9.81
N ARG A 115 7.52 -4.18 9.99
CA ARG A 115 6.25 -4.02 9.27
C ARG A 115 6.47 -3.31 7.95
N GLY A 116 5.74 -3.70 6.91
CA GLY A 116 5.76 -3.01 5.61
C GLY A 116 5.31 -1.56 5.74
N ARG A 117 4.26 -1.29 6.54
CA ARG A 117 3.80 0.04 6.90
C ARG A 117 3.90 0.24 8.41
N GLU A 118 4.51 1.33 8.81
CA GLU A 118 4.71 1.72 10.20
C GLU A 118 4.20 3.14 10.42
N TYR A 119 3.29 3.28 11.37
CA TYR A 119 2.72 4.56 11.78
C TYR A 119 3.34 4.99 13.11
N LYS A 120 3.95 6.15 13.12
CA LYS A 120 4.48 6.78 14.33
C LYS A 120 3.64 8.00 14.65
N ALA A 121 3.02 8.01 15.83
CA ALA A 121 2.24 9.14 16.30
C ALA A 121 3.11 10.38 16.48
N ILE A 122 2.57 11.53 16.11
CA ILE A 122 3.15 12.86 16.34
C ILE A 122 2.31 13.55 17.41
N ILE A 123 2.95 14.35 18.25
CA ILE A 123 2.25 15.17 19.24
C ILE A 123 1.31 16.12 18.50
N GLY A 124 0.04 16.13 18.88
CA GLY A 124 -1.00 16.91 18.20
C GLY A 124 -2.00 16.06 17.41
N GLY A 125 -1.80 14.73 17.36
CA GLY A 125 -2.81 13.79 16.86
C GLY A 125 -2.64 13.36 15.42
N ASP A 126 -1.48 13.59 14.83
CA ASP A 126 -1.14 13.14 13.47
C ASP A 126 -0.18 11.94 13.50
N TYR A 127 0.20 11.44 12.31
CA TYR A 127 1.08 10.29 12.15
C TYR A 127 2.09 10.51 11.03
N THR A 128 3.33 10.07 11.28
CA THR A 128 4.28 9.78 10.20
C THR A 128 4.05 8.36 9.71
N LEU A 129 3.90 8.18 8.41
CA LEU A 129 3.81 6.88 7.77
C LEU A 129 5.16 6.55 7.10
N LYS A 130 5.74 5.41 7.48
CA LYS A 130 6.90 4.83 6.81
C LYS A 130 6.46 3.58 6.05
N VAL A 131 6.70 3.55 4.76
CA VAL A 131 6.46 2.38 3.89
C VAL A 131 7.79 1.81 3.45
N ARG A 132 7.93 0.49 3.47
CA ARG A 132 9.14 -0.21 3.07
C ARG A 132 8.85 -1.14 1.91
N PHE A 133 9.74 -1.17 0.95
CA PHE A 133 9.66 -2.06 -0.20
C PHE A 133 10.87 -2.98 -0.28
N GLU A 134 10.69 -4.16 -0.90
CA GLU A 134 11.80 -5.04 -1.25
C GLU A 134 12.69 -4.34 -2.27
N SER A 135 14.01 -4.40 -2.07
CA SER A 135 14.98 -3.96 -3.06
C SER A 135 15.16 -5.03 -4.12
N ASN A 136 15.16 -4.64 -5.39
CA ASN A 136 15.44 -5.53 -6.50
C ASN A 136 16.90 -5.32 -6.98
N ASN A 137 17.58 -6.41 -7.35
CA ASN A 137 18.93 -6.33 -7.89
C ASN A 137 18.94 -5.47 -9.17
N GLY A 138 19.81 -4.47 -9.20
CA GLY A 138 19.95 -3.56 -10.34
C GLY A 138 18.88 -2.47 -10.42
N GLU A 139 18.03 -2.33 -9.40
CA GLU A 139 17.06 -1.25 -9.32
C GLU A 139 17.75 0.11 -9.23
N LYS A 140 17.28 1.05 -10.05
CA LYS A 140 17.71 2.45 -10.01
C LYS A 140 16.53 3.29 -9.52
N ILE A 141 16.75 4.04 -8.45
CA ILE A 141 15.74 4.93 -7.87
C ILE A 141 16.03 6.35 -8.34
N TYR A 142 15.01 7.01 -8.88
CA TYR A 142 15.06 8.37 -9.39
C TYR A 142 14.04 9.25 -8.66
N GLY A 143 14.24 10.57 -8.69
CA GLY A 143 13.27 11.51 -8.16
C GLY A 143 13.23 11.59 -6.64
N MET A 144 14.32 11.27 -5.98
CA MET A 144 14.42 11.33 -4.51
C MET A 144 14.45 12.75 -3.94
N GLY A 145 14.18 13.76 -4.74
CA GLY A 145 14.25 15.17 -4.37
C GLY A 145 15.67 15.74 -4.44
N GLN A 146 15.78 17.00 -4.15
CA GLN A 146 17.04 17.71 -4.06
C GLN A 146 17.41 17.86 -2.60
N TYR A 147 18.48 17.22 -2.17
CA TYR A 147 19.06 17.48 -0.85
C TYR A 147 19.84 18.78 -0.90
N GLN A 148 19.33 19.81 -0.27
CA GLN A 148 20.12 21.01 0.04
C GLN A 148 20.85 20.71 1.33
N GLN A 149 22.13 20.33 1.24
CA GLN A 149 23.03 20.32 2.37
C GLN A 149 23.87 21.59 2.27
N GLU A 150 23.80 22.43 3.29
CA GLU A 150 24.82 23.45 3.52
C GLU A 150 26.10 22.70 3.94
N TYR A 151 27.16 22.88 3.17
CA TYR A 151 28.50 22.40 3.51
C TYR A 151 29.19 23.43 4.39
#